data_ccb6517e4be1b7ff8b4e61c6384c15d5
#
_entry.id   ccb6517e4be1b7ff8b4e61c6384c15d5
#
_cell.length_a   1.000
_cell.length_b   1.000
_cell.length_c   1.000
_cell.angle_alpha   90.00
_cell.angle_beta   90.00
_cell.angle_gamma   90.00
#
_symmetry.space_group_name_H-M   'P 1'
#
loop_
_entity.id
_entity.type
_entity.pdbx_description
1 polymer ?
#
loop_
_entity_poly.entity_id
_entity_poly.type
_entity_poly.pdbx_seq_one_letter_code
_entity_poly.pdbx_strand_id
1 'polypeptide(L)'
;YLHLYKKFTYSNQESYRLDHIAFVELGQKKLDHSEYENFKAFYTGNWQKFVEYNIVDVELVDRMEDKMKLIELCLTMAYDAKQNYEDVYSQVKTWDNIIFNYLKKQNIVVPPKIIHRKDAAYAGAYVKQPKPGVYDWVVSFDLNSLYPHLIMQYNISPETLVEEKHPSITVDKILSQPVLYDEKYALCANGAQYRKDVQGFLPKLM
;
A
#
# COMPACT_ATOMS: atom_id res chain seq x y z
N TYR A 1 -9.84 13.78 8.94
CA TYR A 1 -8.79 14.17 7.98
C TYR A 1 -7.40 13.65 8.39
N LEU A 2 -7.00 13.75 9.65
CA LEU A 2 -5.70 13.29 10.15
C LEU A 2 -5.35 11.85 9.75
N HIS A 3 -6.30 10.94 9.83
CA HIS A 3 -6.09 9.54 9.44
C HIS A 3 -5.83 9.38 7.94
N LEU A 4 -6.56 10.14 7.11
CA LEU A 4 -6.33 10.19 5.66
C LEU A 4 -4.94 10.73 5.35
N TYR A 5 -4.58 11.84 5.96
CA TYR A 5 -3.26 12.45 5.79
C TYR A 5 -2.13 11.45 6.11
N LYS A 6 -2.18 10.81 7.28
CA LYS A 6 -1.18 9.80 7.69
C LYS A 6 -1.13 8.58 6.78
N LYS A 7 -2.26 8.18 6.21
CA LYS A 7 -2.34 6.97 5.38
C LYS A 7 -1.84 7.21 3.97
N PHE A 8 -2.16 8.36 3.37
CA PHE A 8 -1.97 8.62 1.96
C PHE A 8 -0.85 9.62 1.64
N THR A 9 -0.14 10.14 2.66
CA THR A 9 1.08 10.90 2.45
C THR A 9 2.31 10.05 2.77
N TYR A 10 3.35 10.16 1.95
CA TYR A 10 4.55 9.33 2.05
C TYR A 10 5.64 9.94 2.96
N SER A 11 5.51 11.19 3.35
CA SER A 11 6.47 11.89 4.20
C SER A 11 6.07 11.84 5.67
N ASN A 12 6.96 11.39 6.52
CA ASN A 12 6.78 11.54 7.95
C ASN A 12 6.96 13.00 8.36
N GLN A 13 6.06 13.47 9.23
CA GLN A 13 6.08 14.83 9.75
C GLN A 13 6.59 14.84 11.20
N GLU A 14 7.30 15.90 11.60
CA GLU A 14 7.75 16.09 12.97
C GLU A 14 6.58 16.22 13.95
N SER A 15 5.47 16.79 13.48
CA SER A 15 4.23 16.92 14.24
C SER A 15 3.02 16.75 13.33
N TYR A 16 1.99 16.08 13.84
CA TYR A 16 0.70 15.93 13.16
C TYR A 16 -0.39 16.86 13.73
N ARG A 17 0.01 17.90 14.44
CA ARG A 17 -0.92 18.96 14.86
C ARG A 17 -1.37 19.77 13.64
N LEU A 18 -2.63 20.23 13.65
CA LEU A 18 -3.21 20.99 12.53
C LEU A 18 -2.34 22.19 12.15
N ASP A 19 -1.83 22.93 13.14
CA ASP A 19 -0.95 24.09 12.91
C ASP A 19 0.29 23.75 12.09
N HIS A 20 0.98 22.65 12.44
CA HIS A 20 2.17 22.21 11.73
C HIS A 20 1.86 21.73 10.33
N ILE A 21 0.84 20.86 10.19
CA ILE A 21 0.47 20.33 8.88
C ILE A 21 -0.05 21.42 7.95
N ALA A 22 -0.88 22.34 8.45
CA ALA A 22 -1.36 23.46 7.66
C ALA A 22 -0.20 24.36 7.20
N PHE A 23 0.81 24.58 8.05
CA PHE A 23 2.00 25.32 7.65
C PHE A 23 2.81 24.61 6.57
N VAL A 24 3.05 23.30 6.71
CA VAL A 24 3.79 22.49 5.73
C VAL A 24 3.05 22.46 4.39
N GLU A 25 1.73 22.26 4.40
CA GLU A 25 0.95 22.06 3.18
C GLU A 25 0.49 23.38 2.54
N LEU A 26 0.09 24.37 3.33
CA LEU A 26 -0.51 25.61 2.85
C LEU A 26 0.36 26.85 3.06
N GLY A 27 1.45 26.75 3.86
CA GLY A 27 2.20 27.91 4.32
C GLY A 27 1.44 28.79 5.33
N GLN A 28 0.34 28.28 5.90
CA GLN A 28 -0.53 29.01 6.81
C GLN A 28 -0.56 28.36 8.18
N LYS A 29 -0.69 29.19 9.22
CA LYS A 29 -0.80 28.74 10.61
C LYS A 29 -2.18 29.05 11.17
N LYS A 30 -2.50 28.41 12.28
CA LYS A 30 -3.67 28.73 13.09
C LYS A 30 -3.58 30.15 13.66
N LEU A 31 -4.71 30.69 14.11
CA LEU A 31 -4.71 31.93 14.89
C LEU A 31 -3.97 31.71 16.21
N ASP A 32 -3.07 32.64 16.55
CA ASP A 32 -2.35 32.60 17.82
C ASP A 32 -3.28 32.98 18.98
N HIS A 33 -3.21 32.22 20.05
CA HIS A 33 -3.93 32.41 21.31
C HIS A 33 -3.01 32.24 22.52
N SER A 34 -1.71 32.32 22.32
CA SER A 34 -0.67 32.16 23.36
C SER A 34 -0.74 33.24 24.45
N GLU A 35 -1.46 34.34 24.22
CA GLU A 35 -1.73 35.39 25.20
C GLU A 35 -2.63 34.93 26.37
N TYR A 36 -3.33 33.80 26.21
CA TYR A 36 -4.20 33.25 27.25
C TYR A 36 -3.54 32.06 27.95
N GLU A 37 -3.62 32.05 29.29
CA GLU A 37 -3.01 31.02 30.13
C GLU A 37 -3.49 29.60 29.80
N ASN A 38 -4.76 29.45 29.45
CA ASN A 38 -5.35 28.17 29.05
C ASN A 38 -6.55 28.41 28.12
N PHE A 39 -7.01 27.32 27.52
CA PHE A 39 -8.10 27.35 26.55
C PHE A 39 -9.43 27.85 27.14
N LYS A 40 -9.67 27.63 28.44
CA LYS A 40 -10.84 28.15 29.14
C LYS A 40 -10.76 29.67 29.28
N ALA A 41 -9.62 30.21 29.67
CA ALA A 41 -9.40 31.66 29.74
C ALA A 41 -9.57 32.32 28.36
N PHE A 42 -9.17 31.65 27.30
CA PHE A 42 -9.35 32.12 25.92
C PHE A 42 -10.84 32.30 25.57
N TYR A 43 -11.66 31.25 25.65
CA TYR A 43 -13.08 31.38 25.24
C TYR A 43 -13.94 32.21 26.22
N THR A 44 -13.56 32.31 27.50
CA THR A 44 -14.25 33.16 28.43
C THR A 44 -13.81 34.62 28.34
N GLY A 45 -12.55 34.87 27.98
CA GLY A 45 -11.99 36.23 27.89
C GLY A 45 -12.26 36.93 26.57
N ASN A 46 -12.24 36.20 25.45
CA ASN A 46 -12.48 36.78 24.13
C ASN A 46 -13.25 35.81 23.23
N TRP A 47 -14.57 35.81 23.40
CA TRP A 47 -15.49 34.97 22.64
C TRP A 47 -15.42 35.20 21.13
N GLN A 48 -15.27 36.41 20.67
CA GLN A 48 -15.17 36.75 19.26
C GLN A 48 -13.94 36.10 18.62
N LYS A 49 -12.76 36.30 19.21
CA LYS A 49 -11.52 35.70 18.74
C LYS A 49 -11.57 34.18 18.80
N PHE A 50 -12.25 33.61 19.79
CA PHE A 50 -12.46 32.17 19.88
C PHE A 50 -13.30 31.63 18.73
N VAL A 51 -14.36 32.33 18.32
CA VAL A 51 -15.15 31.94 17.14
C VAL A 51 -14.32 32.03 15.87
N GLU A 52 -13.57 33.11 15.68
CA GLU A 52 -12.65 33.26 14.55
C GLU A 52 -11.61 32.17 14.50
N TYR A 53 -11.04 31.78 15.65
CA TYR A 53 -10.11 30.64 15.76
C TYR A 53 -10.74 29.34 15.24
N ASN A 54 -11.97 29.04 15.64
CA ASN A 54 -12.67 27.84 15.18
C ASN A 54 -12.97 27.89 13.67
N ILE A 55 -13.33 29.04 13.14
CA ILE A 55 -13.57 29.22 11.70
C ILE A 55 -12.27 28.93 10.94
N VAL A 56 -11.15 29.51 11.36
CA VAL A 56 -9.84 29.28 10.72
C VAL A 56 -9.44 27.80 10.79
N ASP A 57 -9.70 27.12 11.89
CA ASP A 57 -9.41 25.69 12.01
C ASP A 57 -10.17 24.85 10.96
N VAL A 58 -11.43 25.17 10.73
CA VAL A 58 -12.25 24.50 9.70
C VAL A 58 -11.75 24.85 8.30
N GLU A 59 -11.51 26.14 8.02
CA GLU A 59 -11.02 26.62 6.73
C GLU A 59 -9.66 26.00 6.36
N LEU A 60 -8.76 25.80 7.31
CA LEU A 60 -7.47 25.14 7.06
C LEU A 60 -7.65 23.70 6.61
N VAL A 61 -8.60 22.97 7.20
CA VAL A 61 -8.90 21.58 6.79
C VAL A 61 -9.53 21.56 5.40
N ASP A 62 -10.45 22.48 5.12
CA ASP A 62 -11.11 22.61 3.82
C ASP A 62 -10.09 22.91 2.70
N ARG A 63 -9.21 23.87 2.92
CA ARG A 63 -8.13 24.22 1.98
C ARG A 63 -7.12 23.08 1.78
N MET A 64 -6.83 22.32 2.85
CA MET A 64 -6.00 21.13 2.70
C MET A 64 -6.68 20.06 1.83
N GLU A 65 -8.00 19.85 2.00
CA GLU A 65 -8.74 18.95 1.13
C GLU A 65 -8.77 19.46 -0.31
N ASP A 66 -8.99 20.76 -0.52
CA ASP A 66 -8.96 21.36 -1.86
C ASP A 66 -7.64 21.12 -2.59
N LYS A 67 -6.52 21.18 -1.86
CA LYS A 67 -5.18 20.94 -2.39
C LYS A 67 -4.87 19.47 -2.60
N MET A 68 -5.20 18.63 -1.60
CA MET A 68 -4.70 17.25 -1.53
C MET A 68 -5.69 16.21 -2.04
N LYS A 69 -6.98 16.51 -2.03
CA LYS A 69 -8.06 15.63 -2.50
C LYS A 69 -8.07 14.24 -1.84
N LEU A 70 -7.74 14.16 -0.56
CA LEU A 70 -7.60 12.88 0.15
C LEU A 70 -8.96 12.22 0.45
N ILE A 71 -10.01 13.02 0.69
CA ILE A 71 -11.38 12.49 0.86
C ILE A 71 -11.87 11.94 -0.46
N GLU A 72 -11.67 12.68 -1.55
CA GLU A 72 -12.04 12.25 -2.90
C GLU A 72 -11.32 10.96 -3.28
N LEU A 73 -10.01 10.87 -3.02
CA LEU A 73 -9.22 9.65 -3.22
C LEU A 73 -9.79 8.47 -2.43
N CYS A 74 -10.08 8.67 -1.13
CA CYS A 74 -10.64 7.63 -0.27
C CYS A 74 -12.00 7.13 -0.77
N LEU A 75 -12.88 8.04 -1.18
CA LEU A 75 -14.21 7.70 -1.72
C LEU A 75 -14.10 6.97 -3.05
N THR A 76 -13.19 7.37 -3.92
CA THR A 76 -12.91 6.68 -5.20
C THR A 76 -12.45 5.25 -4.95
N MET A 77 -11.48 5.05 -4.05
CA MET A 77 -11.02 3.71 -3.68
C MET A 77 -12.14 2.85 -3.07
N ALA A 78 -12.97 3.44 -2.21
CA ALA A 78 -14.11 2.74 -1.61
C ALA A 78 -15.14 2.31 -2.67
N TYR A 79 -15.43 3.18 -3.61
CA TYR A 79 -16.36 2.92 -4.71
C TYR A 79 -15.85 1.82 -5.64
N ASP A 80 -14.60 1.89 -6.07
CA ASP A 80 -14.00 0.93 -6.97
C ASP A 80 -13.89 -0.47 -6.35
N ALA A 81 -13.47 -0.53 -5.09
CA ALA A 81 -13.41 -1.78 -4.33
C ALA A 81 -14.77 -2.28 -3.83
N LYS A 82 -15.85 -1.46 -3.95
CA LYS A 82 -17.20 -1.73 -3.43
C LYS A 82 -17.20 -2.07 -1.95
N GLN A 83 -16.57 -1.23 -1.17
CA GLN A 83 -16.42 -1.37 0.29
C GLN A 83 -16.88 -0.12 1.02
N ASN A 84 -17.03 -0.22 2.36
CA ASN A 84 -17.26 0.95 3.18
C ASN A 84 -16.01 1.83 3.18
N TYR A 85 -16.21 3.15 3.24
CA TYR A 85 -15.11 4.09 3.20
C TYR A 85 -14.12 3.90 4.37
N GLU A 86 -14.58 3.44 5.53
CA GLU A 86 -13.72 3.13 6.68
C GLU A 86 -12.79 1.92 6.43
N ASP A 87 -13.17 1.02 5.55
CA ASP A 87 -12.38 -0.18 5.24
C ASP A 87 -11.19 0.12 4.31
N VAL A 88 -11.17 1.30 3.68
CA VAL A 88 -10.04 1.77 2.83
C VAL A 88 -8.73 1.87 3.61
N TYR A 89 -8.80 2.10 4.92
CA TYR A 89 -7.61 2.12 5.78
C TYR A 89 -6.93 0.74 5.92
N SER A 90 -7.65 -0.35 5.63
CA SER A 90 -7.14 -1.72 5.71
C SER A 90 -6.90 -2.29 4.30
N GLN A 91 -5.64 -2.42 3.91
CA GLN A 91 -5.27 -3.04 2.63
C GLN A 91 -5.82 -4.46 2.51
N VAL A 92 -5.81 -5.24 3.59
CA VAL A 92 -6.32 -6.62 3.60
C VAL A 92 -7.82 -6.65 3.30
N LYS A 93 -8.61 -5.78 3.95
CA LYS A 93 -10.05 -5.69 3.67
C LYS A 93 -10.35 -5.23 2.25
N THR A 94 -9.57 -4.28 1.73
CA THR A 94 -9.70 -3.83 0.35
C THR A 94 -9.49 -4.97 -0.63
N TRP A 95 -8.43 -5.77 -0.45
CA TRP A 95 -8.17 -6.95 -1.27
C TRP A 95 -9.27 -8.01 -1.12
N ASP A 96 -9.71 -8.31 0.10
CA ASP A 96 -10.82 -9.25 0.36
C ASP A 96 -12.08 -8.84 -0.42
N ASN A 97 -12.43 -7.54 -0.41
CA ASN A 97 -13.59 -7.03 -1.14
C ASN A 97 -13.43 -7.10 -2.66
N ILE A 98 -12.25 -6.74 -3.19
CA ILE A 98 -11.96 -6.83 -4.63
C ILE A 98 -12.07 -8.29 -5.09
N ILE A 99 -11.43 -9.23 -4.38
CA ILE A 99 -11.49 -10.66 -4.69
C ILE A 99 -12.92 -11.19 -4.60
N PHE A 100 -13.63 -10.85 -3.53
CA PHE A 100 -15.04 -11.24 -3.37
C PHE A 100 -15.91 -10.78 -4.54
N ASN A 101 -15.80 -9.51 -4.93
CA ASN A 101 -16.57 -8.95 -6.04
C ASN A 101 -16.19 -9.57 -7.38
N TYR A 102 -14.91 -9.90 -7.58
CA TYR A 102 -14.45 -10.59 -8.77
C TYR A 102 -15.04 -12.00 -8.87
N LEU A 103 -14.95 -12.80 -7.80
CA LEU A 103 -15.49 -14.16 -7.75
C LEU A 103 -17.03 -14.17 -7.87
N LYS A 104 -17.71 -13.24 -7.19
CA LYS A 104 -19.17 -13.08 -7.29
C LYS A 104 -19.63 -12.85 -8.72
N LYS A 105 -18.92 -12.03 -9.52
CA LYS A 105 -19.25 -11.80 -10.93
C LYS A 105 -19.13 -13.07 -11.78
N GLN A 106 -18.34 -14.05 -11.35
CA GLN A 106 -18.14 -15.32 -12.03
C GLN A 106 -19.03 -16.44 -11.46
N ASN A 107 -19.93 -16.12 -10.52
CA ASN A 107 -20.76 -17.09 -9.78
C ASN A 107 -19.92 -18.12 -9.00
N ILE A 108 -18.72 -17.74 -8.55
CA ILE A 108 -17.85 -18.57 -7.72
C ILE A 108 -18.08 -18.19 -6.26
N VAL A 109 -18.37 -19.18 -5.43
CA VAL A 109 -18.52 -19.00 -3.97
C VAL A 109 -17.15 -18.91 -3.33
N VAL A 110 -16.95 -17.87 -2.51
CA VAL A 110 -15.73 -17.74 -1.71
C VAL A 110 -15.69 -18.84 -0.65
N PRO A 111 -14.62 -19.65 -0.56
CA PRO A 111 -14.50 -20.67 0.46
C PRO A 111 -14.43 -20.04 1.86
N PRO A 112 -14.86 -20.77 2.91
CA PRO A 112 -14.76 -20.27 4.27
C PRO A 112 -13.30 -20.01 4.65
N LYS A 113 -13.08 -18.97 5.45
CA LYS A 113 -11.73 -18.58 5.89
C LYS A 113 -11.18 -19.66 6.83
N ILE A 114 -10.13 -20.37 6.40
CA ILE A 114 -9.44 -21.37 7.21
C ILE A 114 -8.27 -20.68 7.92
N ILE A 115 -8.29 -20.71 9.25
CA ILE A 115 -7.18 -20.20 10.06
C ILE A 115 -6.12 -21.30 10.16
N HIS A 116 -5.09 -21.22 9.34
CA HIS A 116 -3.93 -22.07 9.49
C HIS A 116 -2.99 -21.51 10.56
N ARG A 117 -2.56 -22.35 11.51
CA ARG A 117 -1.40 -22.01 12.35
C ARG A 117 -0.17 -22.00 11.46
N LYS A 118 0.61 -20.93 11.52
CA LYS A 118 1.90 -20.87 10.84
C LYS A 118 2.92 -21.68 11.64
N ASP A 119 3.06 -22.96 11.31
CA ASP A 119 3.99 -23.85 12.00
C ASP A 119 5.43 -23.73 11.47
N ALA A 120 5.65 -23.05 10.34
CA ALA A 120 6.97 -22.79 9.78
C ALA A 120 7.05 -21.42 9.12
N ALA A 121 8.16 -20.74 9.30
CA ALA A 121 8.52 -19.57 8.50
C ALA A 121 9.07 -20.03 7.15
N TYR A 122 8.58 -19.45 6.05
CA TYR A 122 9.20 -19.65 4.74
C TYR A 122 10.35 -18.65 4.55
N ALA A 123 11.37 -19.07 3.79
CA ALA A 123 12.52 -18.21 3.48
C ALA A 123 12.07 -16.94 2.76
N GLY A 124 12.55 -15.80 3.21
CA GLY A 124 12.37 -14.53 2.54
C GLY A 124 13.20 -14.40 1.26
N ALA A 125 13.23 -13.20 0.68
CA ALA A 125 14.06 -12.91 -0.49
C ALA A 125 15.55 -13.04 -0.16
N TYR A 126 16.34 -13.46 -1.15
CA TYR A 126 17.79 -13.48 -1.03
C TYR A 126 18.33 -12.05 -0.93
N VAL A 127 19.11 -11.78 0.12
CA VAL A 127 19.83 -10.53 0.31
C VAL A 127 21.33 -10.83 0.31
N LYS A 128 22.02 -10.32 -0.69
CA LYS A 128 23.49 -10.47 -0.76
C LYS A 128 24.15 -9.63 0.32
N GLN A 129 25.02 -10.25 1.11
CA GLN A 129 25.80 -9.53 2.12
C GLN A 129 26.73 -8.51 1.45
N PRO A 130 26.70 -7.25 1.87
CA PRO A 130 27.59 -6.24 1.35
C PRO A 130 29.04 -6.55 1.76
N LYS A 131 29.97 -6.21 0.91
CA LYS A 131 31.39 -6.22 1.26
C LYS A 131 31.74 -4.80 1.73
N PRO A 132 32.04 -4.58 3.03
CA PRO A 132 32.42 -3.27 3.51
C PRO A 132 33.71 -2.79 2.85
N GLY A 133 33.73 -1.51 2.49
CA GLY A 133 34.92 -0.91 1.83
C GLY A 133 34.60 0.46 1.27
N VAL A 134 35.63 1.14 0.79
CA VAL A 134 35.50 2.36 0.01
C VAL A 134 35.58 1.99 -1.46
N TYR A 135 34.62 2.45 -2.24
CA TYR A 135 34.49 2.12 -3.66
C TYR A 135 34.43 3.42 -4.47
N ASP A 136 35.18 3.47 -5.56
CA ASP A 136 35.09 4.52 -6.55
C ASP A 136 34.03 4.11 -7.61
N TRP A 137 33.35 5.11 -8.18
CA TRP A 137 32.40 4.90 -9.28
C TRP A 137 31.23 3.95 -8.92
N VAL A 138 30.54 4.24 -7.81
CA VAL A 138 29.35 3.48 -7.40
C VAL A 138 28.15 3.87 -8.25
N VAL A 139 27.51 2.88 -8.86
CA VAL A 139 26.24 3.06 -9.59
C VAL A 139 25.15 2.26 -8.88
N SER A 140 24.03 2.91 -8.58
CA SER A 140 22.86 2.29 -7.97
C SER A 140 21.77 2.13 -9.02
N PHE A 141 21.19 0.93 -9.11
CA PHE A 141 20.04 0.63 -9.95
C PHE A 141 18.89 0.15 -9.08
N ASP A 142 17.69 0.60 -9.42
CA ASP A 142 16.44 0.10 -8.83
C ASP A 142 15.48 -0.34 -9.93
N LEU A 143 14.76 -1.44 -9.67
CA LEU A 143 13.77 -1.99 -10.59
C LEU A 143 12.38 -1.53 -10.16
N ASN A 144 11.84 -0.54 -10.86
CA ASN A 144 10.50 -0.04 -10.60
C ASN A 144 9.46 -1.15 -10.65
N SER A 145 8.64 -1.23 -9.60
CA SER A 145 7.53 -2.19 -9.52
C SER A 145 7.94 -3.65 -9.77
N LEU A 146 9.10 -4.09 -9.25
CA LEU A 146 9.65 -5.43 -9.50
C LEU A 146 8.63 -6.54 -9.24
N TYR A 147 7.97 -6.54 -8.08
CA TYR A 147 7.00 -7.60 -7.73
C TYR A 147 5.80 -7.65 -8.68
N PRO A 148 5.11 -6.52 -8.99
CA PRO A 148 4.04 -6.51 -9.98
C PRO A 148 4.47 -7.07 -11.33
N HIS A 149 5.63 -6.65 -11.85
CA HIS A 149 6.14 -7.14 -13.13
C HIS A 149 6.45 -8.65 -13.11
N LEU A 150 7.00 -9.18 -12.02
CA LEU A 150 7.21 -10.61 -11.88
C LEU A 150 5.90 -11.40 -11.82
N ILE A 151 4.88 -10.86 -11.11
CA ILE A 151 3.54 -11.46 -11.06
C ILE A 151 2.94 -11.54 -12.47
N MET A 152 3.04 -10.46 -13.25
CA MET A 152 2.56 -10.45 -14.64
C MET A 152 3.36 -11.37 -15.54
N GLN A 153 4.69 -11.34 -15.47
CA GLN A 153 5.60 -12.11 -16.34
C GLN A 153 5.46 -13.61 -16.14
N TYR A 154 5.36 -14.05 -14.89
CA TYR A 154 5.26 -15.46 -14.55
C TYR A 154 3.83 -15.95 -14.36
N ASN A 155 2.83 -15.10 -14.61
CA ASN A 155 1.42 -15.42 -14.43
C ASN A 155 1.10 -15.94 -13.02
N ILE A 156 1.70 -15.32 -11.99
CA ILE A 156 1.61 -15.77 -10.60
C ILE A 156 0.22 -15.48 -10.06
N SER A 157 -0.55 -16.53 -9.85
CA SER A 157 -1.88 -16.45 -9.22
C SER A 157 -2.24 -17.80 -8.60
N PRO A 158 -3.07 -17.86 -7.55
CA PRO A 158 -3.44 -19.14 -6.93
C PRO A 158 -4.02 -20.16 -7.91
N GLU A 159 -4.88 -19.73 -8.84
CA GLU A 159 -5.55 -20.60 -9.81
C GLU A 159 -4.66 -21.05 -10.97
N THR A 160 -3.53 -20.42 -11.18
CA THR A 160 -2.56 -20.78 -12.20
C THR A 160 -1.41 -21.64 -11.66
N LEU A 161 -1.28 -21.71 -10.33
CA LEU A 161 -0.26 -22.51 -9.67
C LEU A 161 -0.51 -24.02 -9.90
N VAL A 162 0.53 -24.73 -10.32
CA VAL A 162 0.55 -26.19 -10.40
C VAL A 162 0.99 -26.74 -9.05
N GLU A 163 0.28 -27.73 -8.51
CA GLU A 163 0.58 -28.29 -7.18
C GLU A 163 1.99 -28.90 -7.09
N GLU A 164 2.41 -29.54 -8.16
CA GLU A 164 3.71 -30.19 -8.22
C GLU A 164 4.81 -29.22 -8.67
N LYS A 165 5.89 -29.19 -7.92
CA LYS A 165 7.09 -28.44 -8.31
C LYS A 165 7.86 -29.18 -9.38
N HIS A 166 8.50 -28.46 -10.30
CA HIS A 166 9.38 -29.06 -11.31
C HIS A 166 10.59 -29.74 -10.64
N PRO A 167 10.78 -31.05 -10.81
CA PRO A 167 11.75 -31.84 -10.03
C PRO A 167 13.19 -31.46 -10.29
N SER A 168 13.46 -30.87 -11.45
CA SER A 168 14.85 -30.57 -11.89
C SER A 168 15.24 -29.11 -11.71
N ILE A 169 14.34 -28.24 -11.26
CA ILE A 169 14.61 -26.79 -11.10
C ILE A 169 14.90 -26.47 -9.64
N THR A 170 16.09 -25.96 -9.40
CA THR A 170 16.52 -25.41 -8.11
C THR A 170 17.22 -24.08 -8.35
N VAL A 171 17.30 -23.24 -7.32
CA VAL A 171 17.97 -21.93 -7.38
C VAL A 171 19.42 -22.10 -7.88
N ASP A 172 20.15 -23.10 -7.38
CA ASP A 172 21.56 -23.34 -7.76
C ASP A 172 21.70 -23.71 -9.23
N LYS A 173 20.77 -24.50 -9.77
CA LYS A 173 20.79 -24.87 -11.19
C LYS A 173 20.51 -23.68 -12.09
N ILE A 174 19.57 -22.81 -11.71
CA ILE A 174 19.27 -21.59 -12.50
C ILE A 174 20.42 -20.60 -12.48
N LEU A 175 21.17 -20.51 -11.38
CA LEU A 175 22.35 -19.64 -11.29
C LEU A 175 23.54 -20.19 -12.12
N SER A 176 23.59 -21.48 -12.39
CA SER A 176 24.70 -22.16 -13.09
C SER A 176 24.40 -22.51 -14.56
N GLN A 177 23.16 -22.49 -14.98
CA GLN A 177 22.73 -22.89 -16.33
C GLN A 177 21.74 -21.89 -16.94
N PRO A 178 21.62 -21.82 -18.30
CA PRO A 178 20.58 -21.04 -18.96
C PRO A 178 19.19 -21.47 -18.48
N VAL A 179 18.29 -20.51 -18.31
CA VAL A 179 16.91 -20.77 -17.88
C VAL A 179 16.22 -21.72 -18.86
N LEU A 180 15.69 -22.81 -18.34
CA LEU A 180 14.88 -23.73 -19.12
C LEU A 180 13.57 -23.04 -19.49
N TYR A 181 13.28 -22.95 -20.78
CA TYR A 181 12.02 -22.43 -21.29
C TYR A 181 11.02 -23.58 -21.45
N ASP A 182 9.81 -23.37 -20.93
CA ASP A 182 8.68 -24.27 -21.16
C ASP A 182 7.54 -23.49 -21.82
N GLU A 183 6.92 -24.05 -22.86
CA GLU A 183 5.84 -23.38 -23.58
C GLU A 183 4.54 -23.32 -22.78
N LYS A 184 4.27 -24.33 -21.95
CA LYS A 184 3.02 -24.48 -21.19
C LYS A 184 3.06 -23.79 -19.82
N TYR A 185 4.24 -23.74 -19.22
CA TYR A 185 4.42 -23.27 -17.85
C TYR A 185 5.43 -22.14 -17.74
N ALA A 186 5.14 -21.18 -16.88
CA ALA A 186 6.13 -20.24 -16.39
C ALA A 186 6.86 -20.88 -15.20
N LEU A 187 8.17 -21.06 -15.33
CA LEU A 187 9.00 -21.76 -14.35
C LEU A 187 9.68 -20.77 -13.43
N CYS A 188 9.50 -20.92 -12.13
CA CYS A 188 10.14 -20.09 -11.11
C CYS A 188 11.39 -20.75 -10.55
N ALA A 189 12.32 -19.95 -10.02
CA ALA A 189 13.61 -20.41 -9.49
C ALA A 189 13.50 -21.44 -8.35
N ASN A 190 12.40 -21.43 -7.62
CA ASN A 190 12.11 -22.40 -6.56
C ASN A 190 11.41 -23.69 -7.04
N GLY A 191 11.31 -23.88 -8.36
CA GLY A 191 10.63 -25.00 -8.99
C GLY A 191 9.12 -24.84 -9.13
N ALA A 192 8.51 -23.77 -8.63
CA ALA A 192 7.10 -23.53 -8.82
C ALA A 192 6.78 -23.28 -10.29
N GLN A 193 5.63 -23.79 -10.73
CA GLN A 193 5.16 -23.73 -12.11
C GLN A 193 3.81 -23.03 -12.16
N TYR A 194 3.63 -22.10 -13.09
CA TYR A 194 2.37 -21.42 -13.33
C TYR A 194 1.90 -21.63 -14.78
N ARG A 195 0.64 -21.95 -14.95
CA ARG A 195 0.02 -22.18 -16.27
C ARG A 195 0.05 -20.90 -17.11
N LYS A 196 0.30 -21.04 -18.42
CA LYS A 196 0.27 -19.93 -19.39
C LYS A 196 -0.99 -19.89 -20.27
N ASP A 197 -1.78 -20.96 -20.25
CA ASP A 197 -2.99 -21.10 -21.07
C ASP A 197 -4.15 -20.22 -20.60
N VAL A 198 -4.15 -19.81 -19.34
CA VAL A 198 -5.16 -18.96 -18.73
C VAL A 198 -4.46 -17.82 -17.99
N GLN A 199 -4.92 -16.58 -18.19
CA GLN A 199 -4.42 -15.42 -17.43
C GLN A 199 -4.95 -15.47 -15.99
N GLY A 200 -4.07 -15.44 -15.02
CA GLY A 200 -4.42 -15.40 -13.60
C GLY A 200 -5.10 -14.10 -13.18
N PHE A 201 -5.84 -14.14 -12.07
CA PHE A 201 -6.51 -12.97 -11.49
C PHE A 201 -5.54 -11.86 -11.11
N LEU A 202 -4.44 -12.20 -10.39
CA LEU A 202 -3.47 -11.19 -9.96
C LEU A 202 -2.79 -10.50 -11.15
N PRO A 203 -2.27 -11.21 -12.18
CA PRO A 203 -1.74 -10.60 -13.40
C PRO A 203 -2.74 -9.74 -14.17
N LYS A 204 -4.03 -10.08 -14.10
CA LYS A 204 -5.08 -9.31 -14.76
C LYS A 204 -5.43 -8.01 -14.04
N LEU A 205 -5.21 -7.97 -12.72
CA LEU A 205 -5.50 -6.80 -11.89
C LEU A 205 -4.34 -5.78 -11.89
N MET A 206 -3.09 -6.26 -12.09
CA MET A 206 -1.87 -5.45 -12.14
C MET A 206 -1.66 -4.79 -13.51
#